data_8f85d903c7e6afb608db6a7607a1c082
#
_entry.id   8f85d903c7e6afb608db6a7607a1c082
#
_cell.length_a   1.000
_cell.length_b   1.000
_cell.length_c   1.000
_cell.angle_alpha   90.00
_cell.angle_beta   90.00
_cell.angle_gamma   90.00
#
_symmetry.space_group_name_H-M   'P 1'
#
loop_
_entity.id
_entity.type
_entity.pdbx_description
1 polymer ?
#
loop_
_entity_poly.entity_id
_entity_poly.type
_entity_poly.pdbx_seq_one_letter_code
_entity_poly.pdbx_strand_id
1 'polypeptide(L)'
;MHRLISFDIDGTLETGNPPGVITMLMVRDVLAYGYIVGSCSDRPISAQQRMWTEHGINVDFTSLKHRLDGVRSRFAADEYYHVGDTEVDRHYAGLSGFEFIPVQEVSPARGWLPHLARERNGGVR
;
A
#
# COMPACT_ATOMS: atom_id res chain seq x y z
N MET A 1 -2.32 14.38 -10.96
CA MET A 1 -2.85 13.95 -9.64
C MET A 1 -1.83 13.05 -8.95
N HIS A 2 -1.55 13.32 -7.69
CA HIS A 2 -0.62 12.52 -6.90
C HIS A 2 -1.39 11.55 -6.01
N ARG A 3 -1.01 10.28 -6.05
CA ARG A 3 -1.60 9.23 -5.21
C ARG A 3 -0.53 8.57 -4.39
N LEU A 4 -0.85 8.27 -3.14
CA LEU A 4 0.04 7.57 -2.22
C LEU A 4 -0.62 6.28 -1.77
N ILE A 5 0.14 5.19 -1.77
CA ILE A 5 -0.33 3.90 -1.28
C ILE A 5 0.69 3.32 -0.30
N SER A 6 0.18 2.85 0.82
CA SER A 6 0.93 2.19 1.87
C SER A 6 0.49 0.73 1.94
N PHE A 7 1.44 -0.18 2.09
CA PHE A 7 1.16 -1.60 2.24
C PHE A 7 1.54 -2.08 3.63
N ASP A 8 0.65 -2.82 4.29
CA ASP A 8 1.04 -3.70 5.37
C ASP A 8 1.89 -4.84 4.78
N ILE A 9 2.62 -5.57 5.62
CA ILE A 9 3.51 -6.63 5.15
C ILE A 9 2.91 -8.01 5.42
N ASP A 10 2.81 -8.40 6.69
CA ASP A 10 2.33 -9.74 7.03
C ASP A 10 0.85 -9.89 6.69
N GLY A 11 0.51 -10.95 5.98
CA GLY A 11 -0.84 -11.19 5.50
C GLY A 11 -1.23 -10.35 4.28
N THR A 12 -0.38 -9.47 3.79
CA THR A 12 -0.64 -8.54 2.70
C THR A 12 0.29 -8.75 1.53
N LEU A 13 1.60 -8.65 1.76
CA LEU A 13 2.62 -8.86 0.72
C LEU A 13 3.04 -10.32 0.65
N GLU A 14 3.44 -10.78 -0.54
CA GLU A 14 3.95 -12.16 -0.70
C GLU A 14 5.16 -12.43 0.17
N THR A 15 5.89 -11.39 0.54
CA THR A 15 7.07 -11.47 1.40
C THR A 15 6.73 -11.48 2.89
N GLY A 16 5.45 -11.43 3.23
CA GLY A 16 4.99 -11.41 4.61
C GLY A 16 4.97 -12.78 5.24
N ASN A 17 4.68 -12.81 6.53
CA ASN A 17 4.50 -14.04 7.29
C ASN A 17 3.29 -13.87 8.23
N PRO A 18 2.11 -14.43 7.87
CA PRO A 18 1.86 -15.23 6.67
C PRO A 18 1.97 -14.40 5.38
N PRO A 19 2.24 -15.04 4.24
CA PRO A 19 2.27 -14.32 2.97
C PRO A 19 0.88 -13.89 2.53
N GLY A 20 0.82 -12.76 1.84
CA GLY A 20 -0.42 -12.24 1.26
C GLY A 20 -0.39 -12.29 -0.26
N VAL A 21 -1.43 -11.73 -0.88
CA VAL A 21 -1.66 -11.84 -2.33
C VAL A 21 -0.94 -10.76 -3.14
N ILE A 22 -0.47 -9.70 -2.52
CA ILE A 22 0.21 -8.61 -3.23
C ILE A 22 1.64 -9.05 -3.54
N THR A 23 1.95 -9.22 -4.81
CA THR A 23 3.29 -9.64 -5.24
C THR A 23 4.23 -8.44 -5.35
N MET A 24 5.54 -8.72 -5.33
CA MET A 24 6.54 -7.67 -5.56
C MET A 24 6.41 -7.09 -6.96
N LEU A 25 5.99 -7.89 -7.93
CA LEU A 25 5.71 -7.41 -9.28
C LEU A 25 4.57 -6.39 -9.27
N MET A 26 3.51 -6.65 -8.51
CA MET A 26 2.40 -5.71 -8.35
C MET A 26 2.88 -4.39 -7.74
N VAL A 27 3.75 -4.43 -6.75
CA VAL A 27 4.31 -3.22 -6.14
C VAL A 27 5.13 -2.44 -7.17
N ARG A 28 5.92 -3.11 -7.99
CA ARG A 28 6.67 -2.45 -9.07
C ARG A 28 5.74 -1.78 -10.07
N ASP A 29 4.62 -2.42 -10.38
CA ASP A 29 3.62 -1.83 -11.28
C ASP A 29 3.02 -0.56 -10.68
N VAL A 30 2.74 -0.56 -9.39
CA VAL A 30 2.21 0.62 -8.68
C VAL A 30 3.20 1.78 -8.77
N LEU A 31 4.48 1.49 -8.54
CA LEU A 31 5.55 2.50 -8.71
C LEU A 31 5.60 3.02 -10.14
N ALA A 32 5.45 2.13 -11.12
CA ALA A 32 5.47 2.51 -12.54
C ALA A 32 4.31 3.42 -12.91
N TYR A 33 3.17 3.31 -12.21
CA TYR A 33 2.04 4.22 -12.39
C TYR A 33 2.27 5.60 -11.75
N GLY A 34 3.39 5.79 -11.06
CA GLY A 34 3.73 7.07 -10.46
C GLY A 34 3.20 7.29 -9.05
N TYR A 35 2.74 6.25 -8.38
CA TYR A 35 2.33 6.36 -6.98
C TYR A 35 3.53 6.62 -6.09
N ILE A 36 3.30 7.36 -5.01
CA ILE A 36 4.20 7.37 -3.85
C ILE A 36 3.91 6.08 -3.09
N VAL A 37 4.92 5.24 -2.90
CA VAL A 37 4.73 3.89 -2.37
C VAL A 37 5.62 3.64 -1.16
N GLY A 38 5.06 2.98 -0.16
CA GLY A 38 5.84 2.53 0.98
C GLY A 38 5.12 1.46 1.78
N SER A 39 5.70 1.08 2.90
CA SER A 39 5.09 0.14 3.83
C SER A 39 4.81 0.77 5.17
N CYS A 40 3.73 0.31 5.80
CA CYS A 40 3.37 0.62 7.17
C CYS A 40 3.03 -0.69 7.86
N SER A 41 3.84 -1.10 8.80
CA SER A 41 3.78 -2.44 9.38
C SER A 41 4.14 -2.39 10.86
N ASP A 42 3.84 -3.46 11.59
CA ASP A 42 4.31 -3.65 12.96
C ASP A 42 5.78 -4.06 13.02
N ARG A 43 6.37 -4.43 11.88
CA ARG A 43 7.79 -4.78 11.84
C ARG A 43 8.65 -3.54 12.11
N PRO A 44 9.82 -3.70 12.77
CA PRO A 44 10.77 -2.60 12.91
C PRO A 44 11.12 -1.98 11.55
N ILE A 45 11.38 -0.69 11.55
CA ILE A 45 11.73 0.05 10.33
C ILE A 45 12.90 -0.60 9.59
N SER A 46 13.94 -1.02 10.34
CA SER A 46 15.12 -1.65 9.73
C SER A 46 14.76 -2.97 9.01
N ALA A 47 13.83 -3.73 9.55
CA ALA A 47 13.38 -4.97 8.93
C ALA A 47 12.58 -4.69 7.65
N GLN A 48 11.76 -3.66 7.65
CA GLN A 48 11.03 -3.24 6.45
C GLN A 48 12.00 -2.80 5.36
N GLN A 49 12.98 -1.98 5.70
CA GLN A 49 13.99 -1.49 4.76
C GLN A 49 14.80 -2.65 4.15
N ARG A 50 15.17 -3.61 4.98
CA ARG A 50 15.92 -4.80 4.51
C ARG A 50 15.09 -5.60 3.52
N MET A 51 13.81 -5.81 3.81
CA MET A 51 12.91 -6.55 2.92
C MET A 51 12.85 -5.89 1.53
N TRP A 52 12.63 -4.58 1.48
CA TRP A 52 12.58 -3.87 0.20
C TRP A 52 13.90 -3.94 -0.54
N THR A 53 15.02 -3.76 0.17
CA THR A 53 16.35 -3.84 -0.44
C THR A 53 16.62 -5.23 -1.02
N GLU A 54 16.24 -6.29 -0.30
CA GLU A 54 16.42 -7.66 -0.76
C GLU A 54 15.66 -7.95 -2.06
N HIS A 55 14.56 -7.25 -2.28
CA HIS A 55 13.76 -7.42 -3.50
C HIS A 55 14.06 -6.37 -4.57
N GLY A 56 15.06 -5.52 -4.34
CA GLY A 56 15.47 -4.52 -5.31
C GLY A 56 14.44 -3.46 -5.59
N ILE A 57 13.59 -3.15 -4.61
CA ILE A 57 12.54 -2.14 -4.75
C ILE A 57 12.88 -0.93 -3.90
N ASN A 58 12.91 0.25 -4.51
CA ASN A 58 13.11 1.52 -3.82
C ASN A 58 11.76 2.14 -3.51
N VAL A 59 11.33 2.02 -2.27
CA VAL A 59 10.09 2.66 -1.82
C VAL A 59 10.36 4.06 -1.30
N ASP A 60 9.33 4.88 -1.25
CA ASP A 60 9.44 6.28 -0.81
C ASP A 60 9.45 6.40 0.71
N PHE A 61 8.86 5.45 1.43
CA PHE A 61 8.82 5.48 2.89
C PHE A 61 8.68 4.08 3.49
N THR A 62 9.11 3.96 4.74
CA THR A 62 8.80 2.83 5.62
C THR A 62 8.37 3.43 6.95
N SER A 63 7.31 2.90 7.55
CA SER A 63 6.74 3.45 8.77
C SER A 63 6.15 2.35 9.65
N LEU A 64 5.98 2.67 10.92
CA LEU A 64 5.19 1.83 11.81
C LEU A 64 3.70 2.08 11.57
N LYS A 65 2.89 1.05 11.74
CA LYS A 65 1.46 1.07 11.41
C LYS A 65 0.72 2.19 12.14
N HIS A 66 1.05 2.43 13.40
CA HIS A 66 0.39 3.47 14.19
C HIS A 66 0.87 4.89 13.85
N ARG A 67 1.77 5.04 12.88
CA ARG A 67 2.31 6.33 12.45
C ARG A 67 1.93 6.68 11.01
N LEU A 68 0.83 6.16 10.52
CA LEU A 68 0.30 6.52 9.19
C LEU A 68 0.03 8.03 9.07
N ASP A 69 -0.37 8.66 10.17
CA ASP A 69 -0.57 10.11 10.20
C ASP A 69 0.72 10.86 9.85
N GLY A 70 1.86 10.37 10.31
CA GLY A 70 3.16 10.95 9.99
C GLY A 70 3.51 10.82 8.51
N VAL A 71 3.13 9.72 7.87
CA VAL A 71 3.32 9.53 6.43
C VAL A 71 2.50 10.58 5.68
N ARG A 72 1.24 10.76 6.04
CA ARG A 72 0.39 11.76 5.40
C ARG A 72 0.97 13.17 5.54
N SER A 73 1.56 13.49 6.71
CA SER A 73 2.15 14.80 6.94
C SER A 73 3.40 15.04 6.10
N ARG A 74 4.15 13.97 5.77
CA ARG A 74 5.41 14.09 5.03
C ARG A 74 5.23 14.17 3.52
N PHE A 75 4.14 13.63 2.99
CA PHE A 75 3.94 13.53 1.54
C PHE A 75 2.61 14.17 1.15
N ALA A 76 2.68 15.24 0.36
CA ALA A 76 1.49 15.86 -0.19
C ALA A 76 0.96 15.00 -1.32
N ALA A 77 -0.29 14.57 -1.21
CA ALA A 77 -0.97 13.80 -2.24
C ALA A 77 -2.45 14.18 -2.28
N ASP A 78 -3.10 13.84 -3.38
CA ASP A 78 -4.53 14.08 -3.53
C ASP A 78 -5.35 12.93 -2.97
N GLU A 79 -4.79 11.73 -2.99
CA GLU A 79 -5.43 10.53 -2.49
C GLU A 79 -4.43 9.71 -1.69
N TYR A 80 -4.89 9.14 -0.58
CA TYR A 80 -4.08 8.31 0.33
C TYR A 80 -4.77 6.98 0.55
N TYR A 81 -4.06 5.88 0.32
CA TYR A 81 -4.59 4.52 0.45
C TYR A 81 -3.69 3.67 1.33
N HIS A 82 -4.31 2.80 2.11
CA HIS A 82 -3.58 1.79 2.89
C HIS A 82 -4.18 0.41 2.62
N VAL A 83 -3.34 -0.53 2.21
CA VAL A 83 -3.74 -1.93 1.95
C VAL A 83 -3.32 -2.79 3.13
N GLY A 84 -4.25 -3.52 3.70
CA GLY A 84 -3.96 -4.39 4.83
C GLY A 84 -4.95 -5.51 5.00
N ASP A 85 -4.66 -6.42 5.94
CA ASP A 85 -5.43 -7.64 6.14
C ASP A 85 -6.22 -7.67 7.46
N THR A 86 -6.02 -6.70 8.36
CA THR A 86 -6.61 -6.72 9.69
C THR A 86 -7.44 -5.49 10.00
N GLU A 87 -8.28 -5.60 11.05
CA GLU A 87 -9.04 -4.47 11.57
C GLU A 87 -8.12 -3.38 12.15
N VAL A 88 -6.92 -3.75 12.58
CA VAL A 88 -5.92 -2.78 13.05
C VAL A 88 -5.50 -1.87 11.90
N ASP A 89 -5.27 -2.45 10.70
CA ASP A 89 -4.98 -1.69 9.50
C ASP A 89 -6.11 -0.71 9.16
N ARG A 90 -7.33 -1.19 9.20
CA ARG A 90 -8.52 -0.37 8.95
C ARG A 90 -8.62 0.78 9.95
N HIS A 91 -8.38 0.48 11.23
CA HIS A 91 -8.46 1.46 12.30
C HIS A 91 -7.48 2.62 12.08
N TYR A 92 -6.20 2.31 11.86
CA TYR A 92 -5.19 3.35 11.67
C TYR A 92 -5.36 4.09 10.36
N ALA A 93 -5.80 3.41 9.30
CA ALA A 93 -6.13 4.08 8.05
C ALA A 93 -7.23 5.13 8.27
N GLY A 94 -8.30 4.76 8.95
CA GLY A 94 -9.40 5.68 9.25
C GLY A 94 -8.97 6.87 10.08
N LEU A 95 -8.18 6.64 11.13
CA LEU A 95 -7.68 7.71 11.99
C LEU A 95 -6.79 8.70 11.24
N SER A 96 -6.05 8.21 10.24
CA SER A 96 -5.06 9.01 9.52
C SER A 96 -5.60 9.63 8.23
N GLY A 97 -6.87 9.40 7.92
CA GLY A 97 -7.47 9.93 6.70
C GLY A 97 -7.07 9.20 5.43
N PHE A 98 -6.68 7.92 5.55
CA PHE A 98 -6.39 7.05 4.42
C PHE A 98 -7.65 6.26 4.07
N GLU A 99 -7.88 6.03 2.78
CA GLU A 99 -8.88 5.07 2.36
C GLU A 99 -8.29 3.67 2.53
N PHE A 100 -9.02 2.79 3.22
CA PHE A 100 -8.57 1.43 3.48
C PHE A 100 -8.97 0.51 2.33
N ILE A 101 -8.01 -0.29 1.85
CA ILE A 101 -8.25 -1.33 0.85
C ILE A 101 -8.00 -2.69 1.52
N PRO A 102 -9.07 -3.46 1.81
CA PRO A 102 -8.88 -4.82 2.34
C PRO A 102 -8.15 -5.68 1.32
N VAL A 103 -7.10 -6.37 1.75
CA VAL A 103 -6.31 -7.21 0.84
C VAL A 103 -7.16 -8.31 0.21
N GLN A 104 -8.21 -8.76 0.89
CA GLN A 104 -9.13 -9.77 0.38
C GLN A 104 -9.87 -9.32 -0.89
N GLU A 105 -9.99 -8.02 -1.08
CA GLU A 105 -10.68 -7.45 -2.24
C GLU A 105 -9.75 -7.20 -3.43
N VAL A 106 -8.45 -7.44 -3.25
CA VAL A 106 -7.47 -7.22 -4.31
C VAL A 106 -7.46 -8.41 -5.26
N SER A 107 -7.63 -8.14 -6.54
CA SER A 107 -7.54 -9.14 -7.59
C SER A 107 -6.38 -8.78 -8.52
N PRO A 108 -5.28 -9.56 -8.53
CA PRO A 108 -4.13 -9.26 -9.39
C PRO A 108 -4.47 -9.22 -10.88
N ALA A 109 -5.49 -9.97 -11.28
CA ALA A 109 -5.88 -10.07 -12.68
C ALA A 109 -6.72 -8.89 -13.19
N ARG A 110 -7.08 -7.95 -12.31
CA ARG A 110 -8.08 -6.92 -12.66
C ARG A 110 -7.67 -5.58 -12.11
N GLY A 111 -6.98 -4.76 -12.69
CA GLY A 111 -6.73 -3.39 -12.27
C GLY A 111 -7.37 -2.96 -10.93
N TRP A 112 -6.84 -3.47 -9.83
CA TRP A 112 -7.38 -3.27 -8.49
C TRP A 112 -7.10 -1.87 -7.92
N LEU A 113 -6.15 -1.16 -8.52
CA LEU A 113 -5.81 0.18 -8.07
C LEU A 113 -6.99 1.13 -8.28
N PRO A 114 -7.27 2.02 -7.33
CA PRO A 114 -8.45 2.87 -7.36
C PRO A 114 -8.61 3.66 -8.67
N HIS A 115 -7.52 4.22 -9.21
CA HIS A 115 -7.60 4.99 -10.45
C HIS A 115 -7.96 4.12 -11.65
N LEU A 116 -7.47 2.86 -11.70
CA LEU A 116 -7.81 1.93 -12.79
C LEU A 116 -9.25 1.46 -12.68
N ALA A 117 -9.73 1.22 -11.47
CA ALA A 117 -11.11 0.84 -11.24
C ALA A 117 -12.07 1.96 -11.70
N ARG A 118 -11.75 3.22 -11.40
CA ARG A 118 -12.56 4.36 -11.85
C ARG A 118 -12.55 4.52 -13.36
N GLU A 119 -11.39 4.38 -14.00
CA GLU A 119 -11.26 4.46 -15.45
C GLU A 119 -12.09 3.39 -16.13
N ARG A 120 -12.05 2.15 -15.61
CA ARG A 120 -12.82 1.05 -16.15
C ARG A 120 -14.31 1.32 -16.07
N ASN A 121 -14.79 1.79 -14.93
CA ASN A 121 -16.20 2.11 -14.73
C ASN A 121 -16.62 3.30 -15.61
N GLY A 122 -15.77 4.29 -15.74
CA GLY A 122 -16.01 5.44 -16.62
C GLY A 122 -16.00 5.08 -18.10
N GLY A 123 -15.18 4.11 -18.50
CA GLY A 123 -15.05 3.70 -19.91
C GLY A 123 -16.19 2.87 -20.44
N VAL A 124 -17.07 2.40 -19.58
CA VAL A 124 -18.18 1.51 -19.96
C VAL A 124 -19.41 2.27 -20.43
N ARG A 125 -19.39 3.57 -20.37
CA ARG A 125 -20.53 4.41 -20.75
C ARG A 125 -20.91 4.33 -22.21
#